data_512d12f4ecf5c46140d648787ebb0b6e
#
_entry.id   512d12f4ecf5c46140d648787ebb0b6e
#
_cell.length_a   1.000
_cell.length_b   1.000
_cell.length_c   1.000
_cell.angle_alpha   90.00
_cell.angle_beta   90.00
_cell.angle_gamma   90.00
#
_symmetry.space_group_name_H-M   'P 1'
#
loop_
_entity.id
_entity.type
_entity.pdbx_description
1 polymer ?
#
loop_
_entity_poly.entity_id
_entity_poly.type
_entity_poly.pdbx_seq_one_letter_code
_entity_poly.pdbx_strand_id
1 'polypeptide(L)'
;IRKIGFFPHVKYHYIQKENGTDYAMLIYCTDGKGWYKINDKTYTVLANNYIIIPPNTPYSFGADEEDPWSIYFIHFKGSLCEHFLPKYPNPQPIIPNEYSRLQDRFDLFEEIYQCFSMGYIKEYMIYASLSLYRFLSSFIYLEPFRHINVIGRKESSFSTKVIHYMQENIQHN
;
A
#
# COMPACT_ATOMS: atom_id res chain seq x y z
N ILE A 1 0.61 5.85 13.58
CA ILE A 1 -0.49 6.24 12.67
C ILE A 1 -1.15 7.49 13.24
N ARG A 2 -1.49 8.48 12.37
CA ARG A 2 -2.18 9.72 12.74
C ARG A 2 -3.63 9.73 12.28
N LYS A 3 -3.88 9.21 11.10
CA LYS A 3 -5.21 9.15 10.49
C LYS A 3 -5.24 8.03 9.46
N ILE A 4 -6.39 7.38 9.33
CA ILE A 4 -6.66 6.34 8.34
C ILE A 4 -8.11 6.50 7.87
N GLY A 5 -8.39 6.21 6.62
CA GLY A 5 -9.75 6.28 6.11
C GLY A 5 -9.88 5.88 4.66
N PHE A 6 -11.15 5.76 4.23
CA PHE A 6 -11.55 5.49 2.87
C PHE A 6 -12.58 6.55 2.42
N PHE A 7 -12.41 7.07 1.22
CA PHE A 7 -13.34 7.99 0.58
C PHE A 7 -13.81 7.39 -0.74
N PRO A 8 -15.05 6.92 -0.84
CA PRO A 8 -15.64 6.43 -2.09
C PRO A 8 -16.10 7.60 -2.97
N HIS A 9 -15.73 7.61 -4.24
CA HIS A 9 -16.17 8.55 -5.29
C HIS A 9 -16.34 10.00 -4.78
N VAL A 10 -15.32 10.51 -4.10
CA VAL A 10 -15.42 11.79 -3.38
C VAL A 10 -15.28 12.96 -4.34
N LYS A 11 -16.42 13.52 -4.79
CA LYS A 11 -16.47 14.74 -5.58
C LYS A 11 -15.97 15.94 -4.78
N TYR A 12 -15.35 16.89 -5.49
CA TYR A 12 -14.86 18.16 -4.93
C TYR A 12 -13.83 17.97 -3.81
N HIS A 13 -13.22 16.78 -3.73
CA HIS A 13 -12.13 16.55 -2.79
C HIS A 13 -10.91 17.34 -3.22
N TYR A 14 -10.59 18.37 -2.45
CA TYR A 14 -9.41 19.20 -2.66
C TYR A 14 -8.70 19.47 -1.33
N ILE A 15 -7.42 19.26 -1.33
CA ILE A 15 -6.55 19.55 -0.18
C ILE A 15 -5.31 20.29 -0.69
N GLN A 16 -4.93 21.37 0.02
CA GLN A 16 -3.67 22.08 -0.19
C GLN A 16 -2.96 22.30 1.13
N LYS A 17 -1.65 22.09 1.15
CA LYS A 17 -0.76 22.31 2.29
C LYS A 17 0.51 23.01 1.82
N GLU A 18 0.55 24.32 1.94
CA GLU A 18 1.66 25.17 1.48
C GLU A 18 2.97 24.90 2.23
N ASN A 19 2.89 24.51 3.49
CA ASN A 19 4.06 24.18 4.32
C ASN A 19 4.21 22.65 4.52
N GLY A 20 3.44 21.84 3.79
CA GLY A 20 3.40 20.40 4.04
C GLY A 20 2.76 20.03 5.39
N THR A 21 3.05 18.83 5.85
CA THR A 21 2.61 18.29 7.14
C THR A 21 3.80 17.64 7.85
N ASP A 22 3.73 17.48 9.17
CA ASP A 22 4.79 16.83 9.98
C ASP A 22 4.73 15.29 9.92
N TYR A 23 3.96 14.73 9.01
CA TYR A 23 3.76 13.29 8.79
C TYR A 23 3.79 12.98 7.30
N ALA A 24 4.08 11.73 6.97
CA ALA A 24 3.93 11.20 5.63
C ALA A 24 2.48 10.73 5.41
N MET A 25 2.04 10.74 4.16
CA MET A 25 0.72 10.28 3.76
C MET A 25 0.83 9.32 2.57
N LEU A 26 0.28 8.11 2.70
CA LEU A 26 0.02 7.24 1.56
C LEU A 26 -1.43 7.46 1.10
N ILE A 27 -1.63 7.62 -0.20
CA ILE A 27 -2.94 7.61 -0.88
C ILE A 27 -2.88 6.51 -1.93
N TYR A 28 -3.86 5.61 -1.92
CA TYR A 28 -4.05 4.55 -2.91
C TYR A 28 -5.39 4.74 -3.60
N CYS A 29 -5.36 5.01 -4.89
CA CYS A 29 -6.53 5.15 -5.75
C CYS A 29 -6.97 3.76 -6.21
N THR A 30 -8.20 3.37 -5.90
CA THR A 30 -8.76 2.06 -6.29
C THR A 30 -9.69 2.14 -7.47
N ASP A 31 -10.28 3.32 -7.71
CA ASP A 31 -11.23 3.54 -8.80
C ASP A 31 -11.28 5.03 -9.15
N GLY A 32 -11.69 5.37 -10.38
CA GLY A 32 -11.70 6.72 -10.87
C GLY A 32 -10.31 7.33 -11.03
N LYS A 33 -10.21 8.64 -10.99
CA LYS A 33 -8.95 9.37 -11.12
C LYS A 33 -8.94 10.66 -10.30
N GLY A 34 -7.74 11.17 -10.08
CA GLY A 34 -7.50 12.45 -9.46
C GLY A 34 -6.18 13.03 -9.91
N TRP A 35 -5.75 14.07 -9.26
CA TRP A 35 -4.49 14.72 -9.53
C TRP A 35 -3.74 15.05 -8.22
N TYR A 36 -2.44 15.17 -8.34
CA TYR A 36 -1.55 15.47 -7.24
C TYR A 36 -0.43 16.39 -7.71
N LYS A 37 -0.19 17.49 -7.02
CA LYS A 37 0.85 18.48 -7.31
C LYS A 37 1.88 18.48 -6.18
N ILE A 38 3.16 18.36 -6.56
CA ILE A 38 4.33 18.45 -5.69
C ILE A 38 5.50 19.04 -6.48
N ASN A 39 6.33 19.87 -5.85
CA ASN A 39 7.49 20.52 -6.50
C ASN A 39 7.13 21.17 -7.85
N ASP A 40 6.02 21.90 -7.88
CA ASP A 40 5.44 22.56 -9.07
C ASP A 40 5.07 21.65 -10.25
N LYS A 41 5.13 20.35 -10.08
CA LYS A 41 4.68 19.37 -11.07
C LYS A 41 3.35 18.77 -10.67
N THR A 42 2.44 18.70 -11.64
CA THR A 42 1.15 18.04 -11.47
C THR A 42 1.18 16.68 -12.17
N TYR A 43 0.68 15.67 -11.47
CA TYR A 43 0.59 14.29 -11.93
C TYR A 43 -0.86 13.82 -11.87
N THR A 44 -1.29 13.05 -12.85
CA THR A 44 -2.57 12.34 -12.80
C THR A 44 -2.40 11.07 -11.97
N VAL A 45 -3.34 10.80 -11.07
CA VAL A 45 -3.41 9.59 -10.27
C VAL A 45 -4.58 8.77 -10.78
N LEU A 46 -4.30 7.63 -11.38
CA LEU A 46 -5.29 6.71 -11.94
C LEU A 46 -5.62 5.59 -10.96
N ALA A 47 -6.69 4.84 -11.25
CA ALA A 47 -6.99 3.60 -10.54
C ALA A 47 -5.77 2.66 -10.51
N ASN A 48 -5.57 1.98 -9.39
CA ASN A 48 -4.40 1.16 -9.07
C ASN A 48 -3.06 1.92 -8.95
N ASN A 49 -3.09 3.25 -8.84
CA ASN A 49 -1.90 4.02 -8.52
C ASN A 49 -1.87 4.38 -7.04
N TYR A 50 -0.68 4.43 -6.47
CA TYR A 50 -0.48 5.03 -5.16
C TYR A 50 0.54 6.17 -5.21
N ILE A 51 0.42 7.09 -4.27
CA ILE A 51 1.38 8.15 -4.00
C ILE A 51 1.75 8.13 -2.52
N ILE A 52 2.99 8.51 -2.23
CA ILE A 52 3.41 8.78 -0.85
C ILE A 52 3.94 10.20 -0.81
N ILE A 53 3.31 11.04 -0.01
CA ILE A 53 3.68 12.43 0.21
C ILE A 53 4.62 12.47 1.42
N PRO A 54 5.88 12.96 1.25
CA PRO A 54 6.82 13.07 2.34
C PRO A 54 6.40 14.12 3.37
N PRO A 55 6.89 14.02 4.62
CA PRO A 55 6.71 15.09 5.60
C PRO A 55 7.35 16.41 5.13
N ASN A 56 6.83 17.53 5.63
CA ASN A 56 7.37 18.87 5.42
C ASN A 56 7.53 19.27 3.93
N THR A 57 6.76 18.66 3.06
CA THR A 57 6.78 18.94 1.63
C THR A 57 5.47 19.60 1.23
N PRO A 58 5.48 20.79 0.59
CA PRO A 58 4.29 21.43 0.04
C PRO A 58 3.61 20.55 -1.00
N TYR A 59 2.28 20.44 -0.91
CA TYR A 59 1.50 19.65 -1.86
C TYR A 59 0.07 20.17 -2.01
N SER A 60 -0.56 19.80 -3.11
CA SER A 60 -2.01 19.81 -3.25
C SER A 60 -2.45 18.58 -4.03
N PHE A 61 -3.66 18.16 -3.80
CA PHE A 61 -4.29 17.07 -4.57
C PHE A 61 -5.79 17.25 -4.62
N GLY A 62 -6.42 16.63 -5.60
CA GLY A 62 -7.87 16.67 -5.75
C GLY A 62 -8.40 15.53 -6.59
N ALA A 63 -9.71 15.29 -6.46
CA ALA A 63 -10.44 14.40 -7.34
C ALA A 63 -10.63 15.04 -8.72
N ASP A 64 -10.76 14.20 -9.74
CA ASP A 64 -11.26 14.62 -11.04
C ASP A 64 -12.77 14.95 -10.92
N GLU A 65 -13.24 15.92 -11.67
CA GLU A 65 -14.64 16.38 -11.57
C GLU A 65 -15.62 15.42 -12.26
N GLU A 66 -15.21 14.79 -13.35
CA GLU A 66 -16.04 13.90 -14.16
C GLU A 66 -15.97 12.44 -13.66
N ASP A 67 -14.77 12.01 -13.23
CA ASP A 67 -14.50 10.65 -12.80
C ASP A 67 -13.77 10.65 -11.42
N PRO A 68 -14.47 11.06 -10.35
CA PRO A 68 -13.87 11.26 -9.04
C PRO A 68 -13.38 9.94 -8.43
N TRP A 69 -12.18 9.99 -7.90
CA TRP A 69 -11.52 8.83 -7.32
C TRP A 69 -12.17 8.25 -6.07
N SER A 70 -11.96 6.96 -5.89
CA SER A 70 -12.11 6.25 -4.61
C SER A 70 -10.73 6.00 -4.03
N ILE A 71 -10.45 6.46 -2.83
CA ILE A 71 -9.12 6.39 -2.24
C ILE A 71 -9.11 5.82 -0.82
N TYR A 72 -8.12 4.97 -0.56
CA TYR A 72 -7.64 4.66 0.78
C TYR A 72 -6.50 5.60 1.12
N PHE A 73 -6.47 6.10 2.35
CA PHE A 73 -5.37 6.93 2.81
C PHE A 73 -4.94 6.59 4.22
N ILE A 74 -3.65 6.77 4.50
CA ILE A 74 -3.11 6.62 5.84
C ILE A 74 -2.03 7.69 6.07
N HIS A 75 -2.15 8.41 7.20
CA HIS A 75 -1.15 9.35 7.68
C HIS A 75 -0.28 8.68 8.73
N PHE A 76 1.03 8.71 8.55
CA PHE A 76 1.94 8.03 9.45
C PHE A 76 3.20 8.86 9.73
N LYS A 77 3.78 8.62 10.91
CA LYS A 77 5.01 9.26 11.38
C LYS A 77 5.76 8.28 12.27
N GLY A 78 7.07 8.32 12.24
CA GLY A 78 7.92 7.47 13.08
C GLY A 78 9.36 7.45 12.57
N SER A 79 10.26 6.88 13.37
CA SER A 79 11.70 6.82 13.08
C SER A 79 12.04 6.04 11.80
N LEU A 80 11.19 5.07 11.41
CA LEU A 80 11.37 4.29 10.18
C LEU A 80 10.61 4.87 8.98
N CYS A 81 9.98 6.05 9.12
CA CYS A 81 9.19 6.66 8.06
C CYS A 81 9.99 6.84 6.76
N GLU A 82 11.26 7.23 6.86
CA GLU A 82 12.15 7.46 5.73
C GLU A 82 12.33 6.24 4.80
N HIS A 83 12.28 5.02 5.35
CA HIS A 83 12.38 3.79 4.56
C HIS A 83 11.17 3.54 3.65
N PHE A 84 10.08 4.27 3.88
CA PHE A 84 8.85 4.18 3.11
C PHE A 84 8.62 5.40 2.21
N LEU A 85 9.58 6.34 2.15
CA LEU A 85 9.46 7.49 1.27
C LEU A 85 9.88 7.12 -0.15
N PRO A 86 9.18 7.62 -1.17
CA PRO A 86 9.50 7.31 -2.55
C PRO A 86 10.78 8.02 -2.99
N LYS A 87 11.54 7.36 -3.84
CA LYS A 87 12.70 7.97 -4.50
C LYS A 87 12.27 9.07 -5.49
N TYR A 88 11.10 8.92 -6.10
CA TYR A 88 10.52 9.85 -7.06
C TYR A 88 9.09 10.21 -6.66
N PRO A 89 8.67 11.47 -6.87
CA PRO A 89 7.37 11.95 -6.42
C PRO A 89 6.18 11.52 -7.30
N ASN A 90 6.43 10.90 -8.46
CA ASN A 90 5.36 10.51 -9.38
C ASN A 90 4.51 9.37 -8.83
N PRO A 91 3.22 9.30 -9.20
CA PRO A 91 2.37 8.17 -8.88
C PRO A 91 2.98 6.85 -9.34
N GLN A 92 2.90 5.83 -8.50
CA GLN A 92 3.45 4.50 -8.77
C GLN A 92 2.31 3.54 -9.12
N PRO A 93 2.30 2.96 -10.33
CA PRO A 93 1.26 2.02 -10.71
C PRO A 93 1.50 0.65 -10.07
N ILE A 94 0.40 0.02 -9.66
CA ILE A 94 0.38 -1.38 -9.29
C ILE A 94 -0.22 -2.16 -10.45
N ILE A 95 0.61 -2.87 -11.19
CA ILE A 95 0.14 -3.72 -12.29
C ILE A 95 -0.54 -4.96 -11.69
N PRO A 96 -1.87 -5.14 -11.88
CA PRO A 96 -2.59 -6.27 -11.32
C PRO A 96 -2.10 -7.61 -11.89
N ASN A 97 -1.79 -8.55 -11.00
CA ASN A 97 -1.52 -9.96 -11.31
C ASN A 97 -1.77 -10.79 -10.06
N GLU A 98 -1.56 -12.10 -10.11
CA GLU A 98 -1.75 -13.01 -8.97
C GLU A 98 -0.88 -12.67 -7.74
N TYR A 99 0.23 -11.93 -7.93
CA TYR A 99 1.15 -11.49 -6.87
C TYR A 99 1.02 -9.99 -6.56
N SER A 100 -0.06 -9.33 -6.99
CA SER A 100 -0.23 -7.89 -6.74
C SER A 100 -0.67 -7.55 -5.33
N ARG A 101 -1.00 -8.55 -4.49
CA ARG A 101 -1.39 -8.42 -3.08
C ARG A 101 -2.61 -7.51 -2.87
N LEU A 102 -3.54 -7.48 -3.83
CA LEU A 102 -4.69 -6.57 -3.76
C LEU A 102 -5.55 -6.88 -2.53
N GLN A 103 -5.97 -8.14 -2.36
CA GLN A 103 -6.80 -8.55 -1.22
C GLN A 103 -6.05 -8.35 0.10
N ASP A 104 -4.79 -8.74 0.18
CA ASP A 104 -3.93 -8.56 1.36
C ASP A 104 -3.83 -7.09 1.80
N ARG A 105 -3.85 -6.12 0.85
CA ARG A 105 -3.90 -4.67 1.19
C ARG A 105 -5.23 -4.27 1.82
N PHE A 106 -6.34 -4.75 1.28
CA PHE A 106 -7.65 -4.44 1.84
C PHE A 106 -7.81 -5.06 3.24
N ASP A 107 -7.40 -6.31 3.41
CA ASP A 107 -7.45 -6.99 4.69
C ASP A 107 -6.59 -6.28 5.75
N LEU A 108 -5.35 -5.91 5.39
CA LEU A 108 -4.46 -5.15 6.28
C LEU A 108 -4.98 -3.75 6.59
N PHE A 109 -5.57 -3.07 5.62
CA PHE A 109 -6.17 -1.76 5.86
C PHE A 109 -7.33 -1.87 6.84
N GLU A 110 -8.24 -2.81 6.62
CA GLU A 110 -9.39 -3.05 7.49
C GLU A 110 -8.95 -3.44 8.90
N GLU A 111 -7.97 -4.32 9.03
CA GLU A 111 -7.38 -4.72 10.31
C GLU A 111 -6.82 -3.52 11.09
N ILE A 112 -6.07 -2.64 10.44
CA ILE A 112 -5.57 -1.41 11.05
C ILE A 112 -6.74 -0.48 11.41
N TYR A 113 -7.72 -0.32 10.54
CA TYR A 113 -8.89 0.54 10.76
C TYR A 113 -9.70 0.07 11.96
N GLN A 114 -9.94 -1.23 12.10
CA GLN A 114 -10.65 -1.82 13.22
C GLN A 114 -9.94 -1.59 14.57
N CYS A 115 -8.61 -1.62 14.60
CA CYS A 115 -7.86 -1.28 15.82
C CYS A 115 -8.19 0.14 16.32
N PHE A 116 -8.43 1.09 15.43
CA PHE A 116 -8.82 2.45 15.81
C PHE A 116 -10.29 2.56 16.20
N SER A 117 -11.17 1.76 15.62
CA SER A 117 -12.60 1.73 15.96
C SER A 117 -12.86 1.13 17.33
N MET A 118 -12.00 0.22 17.80
CA MET A 118 -12.06 -0.41 19.13
C MET A 118 -11.57 0.51 20.27
N GLY A 119 -11.12 1.71 19.95
CA GLY A 119 -10.61 2.68 20.92
C GLY A 119 -9.08 2.71 21.00
N TYR A 120 -8.54 3.70 21.73
CA TYR A 120 -7.09 3.93 21.84
C TYR A 120 -6.44 3.05 22.93
N ILE A 121 -6.70 1.75 22.90
CA ILE A 121 -6.09 0.78 23.80
C ILE A 121 -4.65 0.53 23.32
N LYS A 122 -3.70 0.51 24.25
CA LYS A 122 -2.26 0.43 23.97
C LYS A 122 -1.89 -0.77 23.08
N GLU A 123 -2.44 -1.92 23.36
CA GLU A 123 -2.19 -3.16 22.64
C GLU A 123 -2.66 -3.07 21.19
N TYR A 124 -3.84 -2.49 20.94
CA TYR A 124 -4.35 -2.26 19.59
C TYR A 124 -3.52 -1.24 18.83
N MET A 125 -3.01 -0.21 19.51
CA MET A 125 -2.14 0.79 18.87
C MET A 125 -0.78 0.22 18.48
N ILE A 126 -0.21 -0.66 19.29
CA ILE A 126 1.03 -1.38 18.98
C ILE A 126 0.78 -2.31 17.79
N TYR A 127 -0.27 -3.10 17.82
CA TYR A 127 -0.64 -4.02 16.76
C TYR A 127 -0.85 -3.30 15.43
N ALA A 128 -1.67 -2.25 15.41
CA ALA A 128 -1.88 -1.41 14.23
C ALA A 128 -0.56 -0.82 13.68
N SER A 129 0.36 -0.43 14.57
CA SER A 129 1.66 0.11 14.17
C SER A 129 2.56 -0.95 13.51
N LEU A 130 2.52 -2.20 13.97
CA LEU A 130 3.25 -3.32 13.35
C LEU A 130 2.61 -3.71 11.99
N SER A 131 1.27 -3.79 11.95
CA SER A 131 0.52 -4.06 10.70
C SER A 131 0.75 -2.97 9.65
N LEU A 132 0.95 -1.71 10.06
CA LEU A 132 1.29 -0.61 9.16
C LEU A 132 2.54 -0.89 8.34
N TYR A 133 3.61 -1.44 8.92
CA TYR A 133 4.83 -1.73 8.17
C TYR A 133 4.58 -2.77 7.08
N ARG A 134 3.79 -3.79 7.39
CA ARG A 134 3.39 -4.79 6.41
C ARG A 134 2.51 -4.18 5.31
N PHE A 135 1.58 -3.31 5.68
CA PHE A 135 0.72 -2.58 4.74
C PHE A 135 1.56 -1.71 3.78
N LEU A 136 2.44 -0.86 4.29
CA LEU A 136 3.32 -0.02 3.48
C LEU A 136 4.26 -0.84 2.59
N SER A 137 4.82 -1.94 3.12
CA SER A 137 5.70 -2.83 2.35
C SER A 137 4.98 -3.49 1.17
N SER A 138 3.67 -3.70 1.25
CA SER A 138 2.86 -4.27 0.17
C SER A 138 2.79 -3.38 -1.07
N PHE A 139 3.07 -2.09 -0.93
CA PHE A 139 3.18 -1.13 -2.03
C PHE A 139 4.63 -1.00 -2.50
N ILE A 140 5.53 -0.65 -1.58
CA ILE A 140 6.89 -0.18 -1.89
C ILE A 140 7.81 -1.33 -2.27
N TYR A 141 7.64 -2.49 -1.64
CA TYR A 141 8.45 -3.69 -1.85
C TYR A 141 7.70 -4.80 -2.60
N LEU A 142 6.77 -4.42 -3.49
CA LEU A 142 5.97 -5.37 -4.25
C LEU A 142 6.82 -6.24 -5.19
N GLU A 143 7.84 -5.68 -5.85
CA GLU A 143 8.71 -6.43 -6.75
C GLU A 143 9.58 -7.47 -6.01
N PRO A 144 10.25 -7.15 -4.89
CA PRO A 144 10.89 -8.17 -4.06
C PRO A 144 9.93 -9.28 -3.61
N PHE A 145 8.70 -8.93 -3.23
CA PHE A 145 7.68 -9.92 -2.86
C PHE A 145 7.32 -10.84 -4.03
N ARG A 146 7.10 -10.29 -5.22
CA ARG A 146 6.84 -11.06 -6.46
C ARG A 146 7.96 -12.05 -6.75
N HIS A 147 9.19 -11.57 -6.69
CA HIS A 147 10.37 -12.37 -6.97
C HIS A 147 10.51 -13.57 -6.00
N ILE A 148 10.38 -13.32 -4.70
CA ILE A 148 10.44 -14.37 -3.67
C ILE A 148 9.35 -15.42 -3.89
N ASN A 149 8.12 -15.02 -4.22
CA ASN A 149 7.01 -15.96 -4.42
C ASN A 149 7.16 -16.80 -5.70
N VAL A 150 7.72 -16.23 -6.76
CA VAL A 150 8.01 -16.98 -7.99
C VAL A 150 9.08 -18.04 -7.76
N ILE A 151 10.15 -17.69 -7.04
CA ILE A 151 11.24 -18.64 -6.69
C ILE A 151 10.68 -19.72 -5.74
N GLY A 152 10.03 -19.33 -4.66
CA GLY A 152 9.50 -20.25 -3.66
C GLY A 152 8.51 -21.28 -4.24
N ARG A 153 7.70 -20.89 -5.22
CA ARG A 153 6.84 -21.85 -5.94
C ARG A 153 7.63 -22.84 -6.80
N LYS A 154 8.67 -22.39 -7.47
CA LYS A 154 9.54 -23.29 -8.25
C LYS A 154 10.23 -24.32 -7.35
N GLU A 155 10.76 -23.91 -6.21
CA GLU A 155 11.40 -24.78 -5.24
C GLU A 155 10.40 -25.74 -4.58
N SER A 156 9.24 -25.25 -4.17
CA SER A 156 8.15 -26.09 -3.63
C SER A 156 7.69 -27.14 -4.65
N SER A 157 7.51 -26.74 -5.91
CA SER A 157 7.16 -27.67 -6.99
C SER A 157 8.24 -28.73 -7.23
N PHE A 158 9.52 -28.36 -7.13
CA PHE A 158 10.63 -29.30 -7.25
C PHE A 158 10.68 -30.26 -6.07
N SER A 159 10.61 -29.77 -4.85
CA SER A 159 10.58 -30.58 -3.62
C SER A 159 9.41 -31.57 -3.61
N THR A 160 8.22 -31.13 -4.02
CA THR A 160 7.05 -32.00 -4.14
C THR A 160 7.27 -33.11 -5.16
N LYS A 161 7.87 -32.82 -6.30
CA LYS A 161 8.22 -33.84 -7.32
C LYS A 161 9.25 -34.82 -6.81
N VAL A 162 10.26 -34.37 -6.08
CA VAL A 162 11.29 -35.24 -5.46
C VAL A 162 10.67 -36.14 -4.41
N ILE A 163 9.81 -35.61 -3.54
CA ILE A 163 9.11 -36.41 -2.52
C ILE A 163 8.24 -37.48 -3.18
N HIS A 164 7.47 -37.11 -4.20
CA HIS A 164 6.62 -38.03 -4.93
C HIS A 164 7.44 -39.14 -5.60
N TYR A 165 8.52 -38.78 -6.28
CA TYR A 165 9.46 -39.74 -6.87
C TYR A 165 10.06 -40.70 -5.83
N MET A 166 10.47 -40.19 -4.67
CA MET A 166 10.96 -41.02 -3.57
C MET A 166 9.90 -41.98 -3.03
N GLN A 167 8.67 -41.49 -2.83
CA GLN A 167 7.57 -42.34 -2.36
C GLN A 167 7.23 -43.49 -3.33
N GLU A 168 7.22 -43.21 -4.62
CA GLU A 168 6.97 -44.24 -5.66
C GLU A 168 8.08 -45.30 -5.69
N ASN A 169 9.32 -44.91 -5.49
CA ASN A 169 10.47 -45.82 -5.59
C ASN A 169 10.77 -46.60 -4.29
N ILE A 170 10.30 -46.14 -3.14
CA ILE A 170 10.43 -46.89 -1.86
C ILE A 170 9.46 -48.09 -1.82
N GLN A 171 8.38 -48.08 -2.56
CA GLN A 171 7.40 -49.16 -2.60
C GLN A 171 7.85 -50.34 -3.49
N HIS A 172 8.98 -50.24 -4.19
CA HIS A 172 9.48 -51.25 -5.13
C HIS A 172 10.80 -51.95 -4.67
N ASN A 173 11.16 -51.85 -3.37
CA ASN A 173 12.23 -52.63 -2.76
C ASN A 173 11.72 -53.59 -1.69
#